data_f85cbe0499640444e788b39159a94ba9
#
_entry.id   f85cbe0499640444e788b39159a94ba9
#
_cell.length_a   1.000
_cell.length_b   1.000
_cell.length_c   1.000
_cell.angle_alpha   90.00
_cell.angle_beta   90.00
_cell.angle_gamma   90.00
#
_symmetry.space_group_name_H-M   'P 1'
#
loop_
_entity.id
_entity.type
_entity.pdbx_description
1 polymer ?
#
loop_
_entity_poly.entity_id
_entity_poly.type
_entity_poly.pdbx_seq_one_letter_code
_entity_poly.pdbx_strand_id
1 'polypeptide(L)'
;MKSLTHTLALLLIVQIASIFPSNAQALKTPAPSPTQTIDQAFALSNIKIEYSRPSVKGRVIYGDLVPYGKVWRTGANQSTKITFGDDVKIEGVALKAGTYALYTIPNKDSWDILFYKDLTLGGNTAEYKATEEALRVKGKVSASPMKFETFTINVGDMTATTASIDLLWDMTKVSFGVSTDIDEKVMKNIEAALEKDSRPYFQAANYYYENNKDLTKALTWVNTATEQNPKAYWMMHLKAKIQMKMKDTKGAVESAEKSMAAAKEDSNADYVKLNEKLIAEAKGTK
;
A
#
# COMPACT_ATOMS: atom_id res chain seq x y z
N MET A 1 34.12 72.22 23.01
CA MET A 1 32.76 71.74 22.87
C MET A 1 32.39 71.13 21.48
N LYS A 2 32.85 71.70 20.36
CA LYS A 2 32.58 71.15 19.01
C LYS A 2 33.23 69.77 18.72
N SER A 3 34.42 69.46 19.31
CA SER A 3 35.12 68.18 19.12
C SER A 3 34.37 66.99 19.80
N LEU A 4 33.80 67.23 20.99
CA LEU A 4 33.10 66.16 21.75
C LEU A 4 31.80 65.73 21.12
N THR A 5 31.08 66.66 20.47
CA THR A 5 29.80 66.34 19.75
C THR A 5 30.03 65.49 18.50
N HIS A 6 31.15 65.70 17.77
CA HIS A 6 31.52 64.91 16.62
C HIS A 6 31.92 63.47 16.98
N THR A 7 32.61 63.28 18.09
CA THR A 7 33.03 61.96 18.60
C THR A 7 31.82 61.17 19.10
N LEU A 8 30.85 61.82 19.77
CA LEU A 8 29.63 61.19 20.24
C LEU A 8 28.70 60.77 19.07
N ALA A 9 28.60 61.59 18.02
CA ALA A 9 27.84 61.30 16.80
C ALA A 9 28.44 60.11 16.02
N LEU A 10 29.79 60.02 15.94
CA LEU A 10 30.49 58.91 15.29
C LEU A 10 30.28 57.58 16.04
N LEU A 11 30.30 57.58 17.36
CA LEU A 11 30.05 56.44 18.22
C LEU A 11 28.59 55.94 18.09
N LEU A 12 27.61 56.85 17.97
CA LEU A 12 26.22 56.51 17.78
C LEU A 12 25.95 55.85 16.41
N ILE A 13 26.61 56.33 15.34
CA ILE A 13 26.49 55.74 13.98
C ILE A 13 27.08 54.33 13.93
N VAL A 14 28.20 54.07 14.65
CA VAL A 14 28.81 52.74 14.71
C VAL A 14 27.90 51.74 15.47
N GLN A 15 27.17 52.18 16.48
CA GLN A 15 26.22 51.32 17.21
C GLN A 15 24.95 51.00 16.40
N ILE A 16 24.47 51.90 15.54
CA ILE A 16 23.30 51.66 14.70
C ILE A 16 23.61 50.69 13.56
N ALA A 17 24.87 50.64 13.07
CA ALA A 17 25.30 49.70 12.05
C ALA A 17 25.32 48.24 12.52
N SER A 18 25.28 47.97 13.83
CA SER A 18 25.32 46.60 14.41
C SER A 18 23.95 45.95 14.57
N ILE A 19 22.85 46.64 14.22
CA ILE A 19 21.47 46.17 14.49
C ILE A 19 20.81 45.57 13.22
N PHE A 20 21.49 45.48 12.10
CA PHE A 20 20.93 44.73 10.96
C PHE A 20 20.98 43.25 11.27
N PRO A 21 19.81 42.59 11.41
CA PRO A 21 19.78 41.12 11.53
C PRO A 21 20.47 40.56 10.29
N SER A 22 21.64 39.97 10.47
CA SER A 22 22.27 39.15 9.43
C SER A 22 21.35 37.97 9.17
N ASN A 23 20.46 38.09 8.19
CA ASN A 23 19.75 36.94 7.63
C ASN A 23 20.81 36.08 6.94
N ALA A 24 21.50 35.26 7.71
CA ALA A 24 22.30 34.19 7.15
C ALA A 24 21.35 33.28 6.36
N GLN A 25 21.33 33.48 5.06
CA GLN A 25 20.53 32.69 4.15
C GLN A 25 21.03 31.23 4.24
N ALA A 26 20.26 30.37 4.90
CA ALA A 26 20.65 28.97 5.04
C ALA A 26 20.84 28.35 3.66
N LEU A 27 22.03 27.88 3.37
CA LEU A 27 22.34 27.18 2.13
C LEU A 27 21.51 25.91 2.05
N LYS A 28 20.59 25.83 1.09
CA LYS A 28 19.81 24.62 0.82
C LYS A 28 20.64 23.68 -0.05
N THR A 29 20.99 22.53 0.50
CA THR A 29 21.62 21.44 -0.25
C THR A 29 20.71 20.21 -0.30
N PRO A 30 20.83 19.36 -1.33
CA PRO A 30 20.10 18.10 -1.37
C PRO A 30 20.40 17.23 -0.15
N ALA A 31 19.36 16.64 0.45
CA ALA A 31 19.51 15.74 1.59
C ALA A 31 20.28 14.47 1.17
N PRO A 32 21.32 14.03 1.92
CA PRO A 32 22.08 12.81 1.62
C PRO A 32 21.23 11.53 1.64
N SER A 33 20.13 11.55 2.36
CA SER A 33 19.13 10.46 2.45
C SER A 33 17.74 11.10 2.34
N PRO A 34 17.26 11.37 1.12
CA PRO A 34 15.97 12.03 0.91
C PRO A 34 14.82 11.19 1.47
N THR A 35 13.78 11.87 1.93
CA THR A 35 12.56 11.23 2.43
C THR A 35 11.66 10.86 1.26
N GLN A 36 11.00 9.71 1.37
CA GLN A 36 9.93 9.27 0.48
C GLN A 36 8.69 8.94 1.30
N THR A 37 7.54 9.27 0.75
CA THR A 37 6.22 8.81 1.22
C THR A 37 5.62 7.92 0.16
N ILE A 38 5.13 6.74 0.59
CA ILE A 38 4.27 5.84 -0.18
C ILE A 38 2.90 5.93 0.47
N ASP A 39 1.86 6.12 -0.32
CA ASP A 39 0.46 6.02 0.11
C ASP A 39 -0.24 5.07 -0.86
N GLN A 40 -0.38 3.82 -0.43
CA GLN A 40 -0.89 2.74 -1.24
C GLN A 40 -2.30 2.37 -0.79
N ALA A 41 -3.29 2.50 -1.68
CA ALA A 41 -4.63 1.97 -1.43
C ALA A 41 -4.54 0.46 -1.19
N PHE A 42 -5.14 -0.02 -0.10
CA PHE A 42 -5.12 -1.42 0.29
C PHE A 42 -6.47 -1.81 0.89
N ALA A 43 -7.11 -2.81 0.30
CA ALA A 43 -8.44 -3.27 0.68
C ALA A 43 -9.47 -2.12 0.68
N LEU A 44 -10.08 -1.79 1.82
CA LEU A 44 -11.01 -0.66 1.98
C LEU A 44 -10.34 0.59 2.57
N SER A 45 -9.01 0.61 2.66
CA SER A 45 -8.23 1.66 3.31
C SER A 45 -6.90 1.89 2.60
N ASN A 46 -5.82 2.18 3.33
CA ASN A 46 -4.49 2.36 2.76
C ASN A 46 -3.38 1.87 3.70
N ILE A 47 -2.20 1.69 3.12
CA ILE A 47 -0.91 1.54 3.80
C ILE A 47 -0.08 2.76 3.46
N LYS A 48 0.29 3.58 4.46
CA LYS A 48 1.18 4.73 4.26
C LYS A 48 2.54 4.46 4.89
N ILE A 49 3.62 4.72 4.15
CA ILE A 49 5.00 4.52 4.63
C ILE A 49 5.80 5.80 4.39
N GLU A 50 6.41 6.34 5.44
CA GLU A 50 7.27 7.51 5.40
C GLU A 50 8.66 7.12 5.89
N TYR A 51 9.69 7.27 5.03
CA TYR A 51 11.04 6.81 5.35
C TYR A 51 12.11 7.61 4.63
N SER A 52 13.32 7.66 5.19
CA SER A 52 14.49 8.25 4.55
C SER A 52 15.33 7.18 3.87
N ARG A 53 15.86 7.51 2.69
CA ARG A 53 16.48 6.58 1.74
C ARG A 53 17.99 6.76 1.67
N PRO A 54 18.79 6.08 2.51
CA PRO A 54 20.25 6.09 2.39
C PRO A 54 20.71 5.30 1.15
N SER A 55 21.83 5.72 0.56
CA SER A 55 22.50 5.04 -0.54
C SER A 55 23.66 4.17 -0.05
N VAL A 56 24.02 3.14 -0.80
CA VAL A 56 25.16 2.24 -0.51
C VAL A 56 26.49 3.00 -0.53
N LYS A 57 26.72 3.80 -1.56
CA LYS A 57 27.95 4.60 -1.74
C LYS A 57 29.24 3.80 -1.50
N GLY A 58 29.29 2.58 -2.06
CA GLY A 58 30.45 1.70 -1.96
C GLY A 58 30.70 1.07 -0.59
N ARG A 59 29.81 1.26 0.40
CA ARG A 59 29.96 0.72 1.77
C ARG A 59 29.42 -0.70 1.84
N VAL A 60 29.94 -1.48 2.78
CA VAL A 60 29.32 -2.74 3.22
C VAL A 60 28.13 -2.37 4.11
N ILE A 61 26.95 -2.85 3.76
CA ILE A 61 25.72 -2.49 4.46
C ILE A 61 25.49 -3.38 5.67
N TYR A 62 25.14 -4.63 5.45
CA TYR A 62 24.77 -5.54 6.52
C TYR A 62 25.98 -6.22 7.11
N GLY A 63 26.12 -6.16 8.44
CA GLY A 63 27.27 -6.63 9.19
C GLY A 63 28.30 -5.54 9.50
N ASP A 64 28.20 -4.37 8.82
CA ASP A 64 29.07 -3.21 9.06
C ASP A 64 28.22 -1.96 9.35
N LEU A 65 27.78 -1.22 8.35
CA LEU A 65 26.96 0.00 8.53
C LEU A 65 25.68 -0.28 9.34
N VAL A 66 25.05 -1.41 9.09
CA VAL A 66 23.91 -1.95 9.83
C VAL A 66 24.33 -3.28 10.45
N PRO A 67 24.79 -3.30 11.71
CA PRO A 67 25.28 -4.50 12.36
C PRO A 67 24.20 -5.56 12.53
N TYR A 68 24.57 -6.83 12.36
CA TYR A 68 23.69 -7.95 12.66
C TYR A 68 23.33 -8.02 14.16
N GLY A 69 22.11 -8.46 14.47
CA GLY A 69 21.61 -8.61 15.84
C GLY A 69 21.36 -7.30 16.58
N LYS A 70 21.42 -6.14 15.89
CA LYS A 70 21.17 -4.83 16.49
C LYS A 70 19.92 -4.20 15.93
N VAL A 71 19.18 -3.46 16.76
CA VAL A 71 18.00 -2.72 16.34
C VAL A 71 18.42 -1.62 15.36
N TRP A 72 17.76 -1.58 14.21
CA TRP A 72 17.94 -0.56 13.18
C TRP A 72 16.62 0.14 12.88
N ARG A 73 16.66 1.47 12.75
CA ARG A 73 15.48 2.32 12.47
C ARG A 73 14.90 2.16 11.05
N THR A 74 15.35 1.14 10.31
CA THR A 74 14.87 0.76 8.98
C THR A 74 14.88 1.91 7.98
N GLY A 75 16.04 2.59 7.90
CA GLY A 75 16.25 3.77 7.06
C GLY A 75 17.33 4.67 7.61
N ALA A 76 17.21 5.98 7.39
CA ALA A 76 18.10 7.01 7.87
C ALA A 76 17.33 8.16 8.55
N ASN A 77 18.04 9.09 9.22
CA ASN A 77 17.47 10.22 9.93
C ASN A 77 16.48 9.75 11.03
N GLN A 78 15.20 9.98 10.87
CA GLN A 78 14.16 9.46 11.76
C GLN A 78 13.85 7.98 11.45
N SER A 79 13.19 7.28 12.38
CA SER A 79 12.68 5.94 12.11
C SER A 79 11.65 5.97 10.99
N THR A 80 11.63 4.91 10.18
CA THR A 80 10.54 4.68 9.22
C THR A 80 9.21 4.62 9.97
N LYS A 81 8.19 5.29 9.44
CA LYS A 81 6.82 5.21 9.96
C LYS A 81 5.95 4.45 8.98
N ILE A 82 5.16 3.54 9.51
CA ILE A 82 4.16 2.80 8.75
C ILE A 82 2.80 2.98 9.40
N THR A 83 1.80 3.34 8.60
CA THR A 83 0.41 3.55 9.04
C THR A 83 -0.49 2.57 8.32
N PHE A 84 -1.32 1.87 9.07
CA PHE A 84 -2.42 1.06 8.57
C PHE A 84 -3.73 1.76 8.91
N GLY A 85 -4.55 2.08 7.91
CA GLY A 85 -5.83 2.74 8.12
C GLY A 85 -6.92 1.82 8.67
N ASP A 86 -6.73 0.48 8.55
CA ASP A 86 -7.58 -0.56 9.11
C ASP A 86 -6.74 -1.57 9.91
N ASP A 87 -7.40 -2.40 10.74
CA ASP A 87 -6.79 -3.54 11.41
C ASP A 87 -6.23 -4.52 10.37
N VAL A 88 -5.01 -4.99 10.59
CA VAL A 88 -4.30 -5.90 9.68
C VAL A 88 -3.75 -7.12 10.43
N LYS A 89 -3.31 -8.11 9.68
CA LYS A 89 -2.45 -9.19 10.17
C LYS A 89 -1.12 -9.09 9.45
N ILE A 90 -0.03 -9.05 10.21
CA ILE A 90 1.34 -9.09 9.69
C ILE A 90 1.88 -10.50 9.92
N GLU A 91 2.27 -11.20 8.86
CA GLU A 91 2.66 -12.61 8.94
C GLU A 91 1.63 -13.46 9.73
N GLY A 92 0.32 -13.14 9.56
CA GLY A 92 -0.78 -13.82 10.24
C GLY A 92 -1.07 -13.33 11.66
N VAL A 93 -0.25 -12.46 12.26
CA VAL A 93 -0.44 -11.94 13.62
C VAL A 93 -1.15 -10.59 13.59
N ALA A 94 -2.20 -10.44 14.39
CA ALA A 94 -3.05 -9.25 14.41
C ALA A 94 -2.29 -8.00 14.88
N LEU A 95 -2.48 -6.90 14.15
CA LEU A 95 -2.01 -5.56 14.48
C LEU A 95 -3.15 -4.56 14.28
N LYS A 96 -3.41 -3.71 15.26
CA LYS A 96 -4.47 -2.69 15.17
C LYS A 96 -4.14 -1.61 14.17
N ALA A 97 -5.17 -0.98 13.61
CA ALA A 97 -5.03 0.25 12.84
C ALA A 97 -4.25 1.31 13.63
N GLY A 98 -3.42 2.08 12.94
CA GLY A 98 -2.60 3.10 13.58
C GLY A 98 -1.26 3.30 12.90
N THR A 99 -0.48 4.22 13.45
CA THR A 99 0.88 4.51 12.99
C THR A 99 1.90 3.89 13.95
N TYR A 100 2.90 3.22 13.39
CA TYR A 100 3.98 2.58 14.12
C TYR A 100 5.33 3.04 13.56
N ALA A 101 6.33 3.16 14.44
CA ALA A 101 7.70 3.23 14.00
C ALA A 101 8.17 1.81 13.61
N LEU A 102 8.70 1.67 12.41
CA LEU A 102 9.21 0.40 11.90
C LEU A 102 10.69 0.28 12.24
N TYR A 103 11.02 -0.65 13.11
CA TYR A 103 12.40 -1.06 13.38
C TYR A 103 12.61 -2.49 12.88
N THR A 104 13.87 -2.83 12.64
CA THR A 104 14.25 -4.19 12.27
C THR A 104 15.51 -4.61 13.02
N ILE A 105 15.68 -5.93 13.20
CA ILE A 105 16.94 -6.53 13.65
C ILE A 105 17.44 -7.42 12.51
N PRO A 106 18.41 -6.95 11.72
CA PRO A 106 18.98 -7.73 10.64
C PRO A 106 19.74 -8.96 11.17
N ASN A 107 19.55 -10.08 10.50
CA ASN A 107 20.37 -11.28 10.62
C ASN A 107 20.57 -11.91 9.24
N LYS A 108 21.44 -12.90 9.10
CA LYS A 108 21.77 -13.49 7.80
C LYS A 108 20.59 -14.20 7.16
N ASP A 109 19.80 -14.94 7.94
CA ASP A 109 18.78 -15.85 7.45
C ASP A 109 17.35 -15.33 7.61
N SER A 110 17.11 -14.51 8.62
CA SER A 110 15.79 -13.92 8.88
C SER A 110 15.94 -12.61 9.64
N TRP A 111 15.05 -11.65 9.40
CA TRP A 111 15.02 -10.41 10.18
C TRP A 111 13.86 -10.40 11.16
N ASP A 112 14.05 -9.78 12.33
CA ASP A 112 12.91 -9.35 13.13
C ASP A 112 12.36 -8.05 12.57
N ILE A 113 11.06 -8.00 12.36
CA ILE A 113 10.29 -6.83 11.94
C ILE A 113 9.51 -6.36 13.15
N LEU A 114 9.74 -5.13 13.59
CA LEU A 114 9.28 -4.59 14.86
C LEU A 114 8.38 -3.39 14.62
N PHE A 115 7.12 -3.48 15.04
CA PHE A 115 6.16 -2.37 15.01
C PHE A 115 6.15 -1.73 16.39
N TYR A 116 6.68 -0.51 16.49
CA TYR A 116 6.98 0.16 17.73
C TYR A 116 6.02 1.32 17.98
N LYS A 117 5.54 1.47 19.22
CA LYS A 117 4.50 2.46 19.55
C LYS A 117 5.05 3.89 19.66
N ASP A 118 6.24 4.06 20.22
CA ASP A 118 6.87 5.37 20.34
C ASP A 118 7.43 5.83 18.98
N LEU A 119 6.82 6.87 18.43
CA LEU A 119 7.20 7.46 17.14
C LEU A 119 8.37 8.46 17.25
N THR A 120 8.81 8.77 18.46
CA THR A 120 9.80 9.82 18.74
C THR A 120 11.21 9.31 18.95
N LEU A 121 11.39 8.03 19.24
CA LEU A 121 12.69 7.39 19.51
C LEU A 121 13.73 7.62 18.37
N GLY A 122 13.27 7.63 17.11
CA GLY A 122 14.11 7.94 15.94
C GLY A 122 15.30 6.98 15.81
N GLY A 123 16.51 7.56 15.70
CA GLY A 123 17.76 6.81 15.57
C GLY A 123 18.44 6.44 16.89
N ASN A 124 17.90 6.86 18.04
CA ASN A 124 18.46 6.57 19.37
C ASN A 124 18.11 5.16 19.84
N THR A 125 18.54 4.15 19.09
CA THR A 125 18.21 2.75 19.36
C THR A 125 18.80 2.19 20.66
N ALA A 126 19.67 2.93 21.35
CA ALA A 126 20.15 2.57 22.68
C ALA A 126 19.03 2.65 23.75
N GLU A 127 18.04 3.48 23.54
CA GLU A 127 16.88 3.63 24.43
C GLU A 127 15.69 2.74 24.02
N TYR A 128 15.88 1.84 23.05
CA TYR A 128 14.84 0.93 22.59
C TYR A 128 14.39 -0.02 23.71
N LYS A 129 13.09 -0.13 23.93
CA LYS A 129 12.47 -0.98 24.96
C LYS A 129 11.52 -1.99 24.31
N ALA A 130 11.78 -3.27 24.45
CA ALA A 130 10.91 -4.31 23.90
C ALA A 130 9.45 -4.26 24.42
N THR A 131 9.22 -3.61 25.56
CA THR A 131 7.88 -3.40 26.13
C THR A 131 7.02 -2.42 25.31
N GLU A 132 7.62 -1.60 24.47
CA GLU A 132 6.93 -0.65 23.58
C GLU A 132 6.60 -1.26 22.20
N GLU A 133 6.98 -2.51 21.96
CA GLU A 133 6.59 -3.21 20.74
C GLU A 133 5.08 -3.48 20.73
N ALA A 134 4.41 -3.06 19.66
CA ALA A 134 3.05 -3.48 19.38
C ALA A 134 3.03 -4.88 18.78
N LEU A 135 4.06 -5.20 17.96
CA LEU A 135 4.19 -6.49 17.31
C LEU A 135 5.66 -6.74 16.93
N ARG A 136 6.08 -8.00 17.02
CA ARG A 136 7.31 -8.53 16.43
C ARG A 136 6.99 -9.77 15.61
N VAL A 137 7.46 -9.79 14.37
CA VAL A 137 7.35 -10.93 13.45
C VAL A 137 8.67 -11.19 12.74
N LYS A 138 8.76 -12.31 12.01
CA LYS A 138 9.91 -12.62 11.16
C LYS A 138 9.67 -12.21 9.73
N GLY A 139 10.63 -11.48 9.16
CA GLY A 139 10.70 -11.21 7.73
C GLY A 139 11.61 -12.22 7.03
N LYS A 140 11.22 -12.64 5.82
CA LYS A 140 11.98 -13.58 4.99
C LYS A 140 13.09 -12.86 4.24
N VAL A 141 14.32 -13.30 4.43
CA VAL A 141 15.49 -12.79 3.71
C VAL A 141 15.68 -13.57 2.40
N SER A 142 16.02 -12.87 1.35
CA SER A 142 16.42 -13.44 0.07
C SER A 142 17.41 -12.52 -0.64
N ALA A 143 18.15 -13.07 -1.61
CA ALA A 143 18.95 -12.25 -2.52
C ALA A 143 18.02 -11.45 -3.43
N SER A 144 18.35 -10.18 -3.65
CA SER A 144 17.71 -9.38 -4.69
C SER A 144 18.28 -9.76 -6.07
N PRO A 145 17.45 -9.84 -7.13
CA PRO A 145 17.93 -10.13 -8.48
C PRO A 145 18.76 -8.99 -9.07
N MET A 146 18.72 -7.80 -8.47
CA MET A 146 19.46 -6.62 -8.88
C MET A 146 19.93 -5.82 -7.67
N LYS A 147 20.96 -5.01 -7.85
CA LYS A 147 21.47 -4.12 -6.80
C LYS A 147 20.56 -2.91 -6.62
N PHE A 148 20.13 -2.67 -5.38
CA PHE A 148 19.46 -1.45 -4.99
C PHE A 148 20.46 -0.49 -4.34
N GLU A 149 20.96 0.47 -5.09
CA GLU A 149 21.91 1.46 -4.59
C GLU A 149 21.31 2.31 -3.46
N THR A 150 20.02 2.63 -3.56
CA THR A 150 19.30 3.42 -2.55
C THR A 150 18.29 2.52 -1.83
N PHE A 151 18.28 2.58 -0.49
CA PHE A 151 17.28 1.86 0.32
C PHE A 151 15.87 2.14 -0.18
N THR A 152 15.13 1.10 -0.48
CA THR A 152 13.79 1.17 -1.08
C THR A 152 12.83 0.29 -0.30
N ILE A 153 11.68 0.82 0.04
CA ILE A 153 10.53 0.04 0.52
C ILE A 153 9.53 -0.04 -0.63
N ASN A 154 9.00 -1.24 -0.88
CA ASN A 154 7.99 -1.48 -1.90
C ASN A 154 6.78 -2.18 -1.30
N VAL A 155 5.60 -1.85 -1.78
CA VAL A 155 4.35 -2.58 -1.49
C VAL A 155 3.98 -3.32 -2.77
N GLY A 156 4.03 -4.64 -2.74
CA GLY A 156 3.85 -5.51 -3.91
C GLY A 156 2.95 -6.70 -3.64
N ASP A 157 2.85 -7.60 -4.61
CA ASP A 157 2.07 -8.86 -4.57
C ASP A 157 0.64 -8.65 -4.06
N MET A 158 0.00 -7.58 -4.57
CA MET A 158 -1.29 -7.12 -4.07
C MET A 158 -2.46 -7.95 -4.58
N THR A 159 -3.34 -8.32 -3.67
CA THR A 159 -4.69 -8.82 -3.96
C THR A 159 -5.73 -7.89 -3.33
N ALA A 160 -7.00 -8.29 -3.31
CA ALA A 160 -8.04 -7.53 -2.64
C ALA A 160 -7.83 -7.38 -1.12
N THR A 161 -7.11 -8.31 -0.49
CA THR A 161 -6.96 -8.38 0.98
C THR A 161 -5.55 -8.71 1.45
N THR A 162 -4.59 -8.86 0.55
CA THR A 162 -3.20 -9.16 0.89
C THR A 162 -2.23 -8.27 0.13
N ALA A 163 -1.08 -8.02 0.71
CA ALA A 163 0.07 -7.36 0.08
C ALA A 163 1.36 -7.90 0.68
N SER A 164 2.49 -7.71 -0.01
CA SER A 164 3.82 -7.85 0.57
C SER A 164 4.45 -6.47 0.81
N ILE A 165 5.24 -6.35 1.86
CA ILE A 165 6.14 -5.21 2.05
C ILE A 165 7.57 -5.72 1.92
N ASP A 166 8.29 -5.15 0.97
CA ASP A 166 9.67 -5.51 0.64
C ASP A 166 10.63 -4.40 1.06
N LEU A 167 11.65 -4.74 1.83
CA LEU A 167 12.78 -3.88 2.17
C LEU A 167 13.95 -4.28 1.26
N LEU A 168 14.41 -3.34 0.43
CA LEU A 168 15.37 -3.59 -0.64
C LEU A 168 16.58 -2.66 -0.47
N TRP A 169 17.76 -3.23 -0.26
CA TRP A 169 19.01 -2.44 -0.20
C TRP A 169 20.21 -3.33 -0.53
N ASP A 170 21.12 -2.78 -1.36
CA ASP A 170 22.23 -3.53 -1.96
C ASP A 170 21.69 -4.78 -2.68
N MET A 171 22.16 -5.96 -2.37
CA MET A 171 21.73 -7.24 -2.95
C MET A 171 20.76 -7.99 -2.02
N THR A 172 20.18 -7.32 -1.01
CA THR A 172 19.30 -7.95 -0.02
C THR A 172 17.85 -7.51 -0.21
N LYS A 173 16.96 -8.48 -0.22
CA LYS A 173 15.51 -8.30 -0.11
C LYS A 173 15.02 -8.94 1.18
N VAL A 174 14.22 -8.21 1.95
CA VAL A 174 13.49 -8.74 3.10
C VAL A 174 12.02 -8.50 2.89
N SER A 175 11.20 -9.53 2.97
CA SER A 175 9.76 -9.46 2.72
C SER A 175 8.96 -9.90 3.94
N PHE A 176 7.82 -9.25 4.16
CA PHE A 176 6.80 -9.70 5.09
C PHE A 176 5.40 -9.42 4.54
N GLY A 177 4.47 -10.32 4.83
CA GLY A 177 3.09 -10.27 4.35
C GLY A 177 2.21 -9.40 5.22
N VAL A 178 1.29 -8.69 4.57
CA VAL A 178 0.20 -7.95 5.20
C VAL A 178 -1.11 -8.51 4.67
N SER A 179 -2.07 -8.76 5.55
CA SER A 179 -3.43 -9.15 5.16
C SER A 179 -4.47 -8.47 6.04
N THR A 180 -5.68 -8.33 5.53
CA THR A 180 -6.83 -7.81 6.29
C THR A 180 -8.07 -8.61 5.97
N ASP A 181 -9.02 -8.61 6.89
CA ASP A 181 -10.34 -9.20 6.68
C ASP A 181 -11.35 -8.08 6.49
N ILE A 182 -11.95 -8.03 5.30
CA ILE A 182 -12.92 -6.99 4.93
C ILE A 182 -14.33 -7.53 4.80
N ASP A 183 -14.54 -8.84 4.97
CA ASP A 183 -15.79 -9.49 4.61
C ASP A 183 -16.99 -8.89 5.35
N GLU A 184 -16.89 -8.78 6.67
CA GLU A 184 -17.98 -8.21 7.48
C GLU A 184 -18.30 -6.75 7.09
N LYS A 185 -17.26 -5.94 6.80
CA LYS A 185 -17.43 -4.54 6.37
C LYS A 185 -18.12 -4.45 5.02
N VAL A 186 -17.70 -5.28 4.05
CA VAL A 186 -18.29 -5.29 2.71
C VAL A 186 -19.73 -5.79 2.77
N MET A 187 -20.02 -6.82 3.56
CA MET A 187 -21.39 -7.32 3.74
C MET A 187 -22.31 -6.26 4.32
N LYS A 188 -21.91 -5.55 5.37
CA LYS A 188 -22.67 -4.43 5.93
C LYS A 188 -22.88 -3.31 4.92
N ASN A 189 -21.86 -2.98 4.12
CA ASN A 189 -21.99 -1.96 3.08
C ASN A 189 -22.98 -2.38 1.97
N ILE A 190 -22.97 -3.65 1.56
CA ILE A 190 -23.92 -4.19 0.58
C ILE A 190 -25.34 -4.09 1.14
N GLU A 191 -25.59 -4.54 2.36
CA GLU A 191 -26.91 -4.50 3.01
C GLU A 191 -27.43 -3.05 3.09
N ALA A 192 -26.60 -2.12 3.61
CA ALA A 192 -26.97 -0.72 3.70
C ALA A 192 -27.22 -0.05 2.34
N ALA A 193 -26.50 -0.46 1.31
CA ALA A 193 -26.67 0.07 -0.03
C ALA A 193 -27.96 -0.48 -0.70
N LEU A 194 -28.30 -1.73 -0.45
CA LEU A 194 -29.56 -2.34 -0.92
C LEU A 194 -30.79 -1.71 -0.24
N GLU A 195 -30.73 -1.46 1.07
CA GLU A 195 -31.82 -0.79 1.80
C GLU A 195 -32.11 0.62 1.27
N LYS A 196 -31.07 1.36 0.83
CA LYS A 196 -31.18 2.71 0.28
C LYS A 196 -31.49 2.77 -1.22
N ASP A 197 -31.73 1.65 -1.86
CA ASP A 197 -31.91 1.51 -3.33
C ASP A 197 -30.82 2.27 -4.14
N SER A 198 -29.57 2.24 -3.63
CA SER A 198 -28.44 2.87 -4.33
C SER A 198 -27.94 2.05 -5.53
N ARG A 199 -28.67 1.01 -5.91
CA ARG A 199 -28.42 0.13 -7.06
C ARG A 199 -27.05 -0.55 -7.11
N PRO A 200 -26.55 -1.11 -6.01
CA PRO A 200 -25.21 -1.71 -5.93
C PRO A 200 -25.17 -3.13 -6.52
N TYR A 201 -26.17 -3.51 -7.30
CA TYR A 201 -26.43 -4.90 -7.71
C TYR A 201 -25.25 -5.55 -8.43
N PHE A 202 -24.59 -4.82 -9.34
CA PHE A 202 -23.41 -5.36 -10.05
C PHE A 202 -22.25 -5.59 -9.10
N GLN A 203 -21.91 -4.60 -8.28
CA GLN A 203 -20.80 -4.67 -7.32
C GLN A 203 -21.05 -5.77 -6.27
N ALA A 204 -22.27 -5.88 -5.76
CA ALA A 204 -22.69 -6.94 -4.83
C ALA A 204 -22.55 -8.33 -5.46
N ALA A 205 -23.05 -8.51 -6.69
CA ALA A 205 -22.94 -9.76 -7.43
C ALA A 205 -21.49 -10.16 -7.69
N ASN A 206 -20.67 -9.21 -8.11
CA ASN A 206 -19.24 -9.44 -8.35
C ASN A 206 -18.50 -9.83 -7.07
N TYR A 207 -18.75 -9.15 -5.96
CA TYR A 207 -18.15 -9.49 -4.68
C TYR A 207 -18.50 -10.92 -4.23
N TYR A 208 -19.77 -11.30 -4.37
CA TYR A 208 -20.22 -12.66 -4.04
C TYR A 208 -19.58 -13.72 -4.93
N TYR A 209 -19.46 -13.44 -6.23
CA TYR A 209 -18.83 -14.35 -7.19
C TYR A 209 -17.34 -14.55 -6.89
N GLU A 210 -16.57 -13.46 -6.72
CA GLU A 210 -15.13 -13.51 -6.50
C GLU A 210 -14.78 -14.14 -5.14
N ASN A 211 -15.62 -13.97 -4.12
CA ASN A 211 -15.37 -14.49 -2.77
C ASN A 211 -16.10 -15.80 -2.47
N ASN A 212 -16.55 -16.53 -3.49
CA ASN A 212 -17.21 -17.85 -3.36
C ASN A 212 -18.41 -17.86 -2.40
N LYS A 213 -19.20 -16.77 -2.39
CA LYS A 213 -20.41 -16.66 -1.58
C LYS A 213 -21.63 -17.24 -2.28
N ASP A 214 -22.83 -17.00 -1.77
CA ASP A 214 -24.07 -17.48 -2.33
C ASP A 214 -24.26 -17.03 -3.79
N LEU A 215 -24.08 -17.96 -4.71
CA LEU A 215 -24.20 -17.70 -6.15
C LEU A 215 -25.65 -17.46 -6.59
N THR A 216 -26.65 -17.93 -5.83
CA THR A 216 -28.04 -17.67 -6.13
C THR A 216 -28.39 -16.21 -5.91
N LYS A 217 -27.92 -15.64 -4.78
CA LYS A 217 -28.01 -14.20 -4.54
C LYS A 217 -27.24 -13.39 -5.58
N ALA A 218 -26.02 -13.82 -5.91
CA ALA A 218 -25.20 -13.17 -6.95
C ALA A 218 -25.93 -13.14 -8.29
N LEU A 219 -26.56 -14.26 -8.70
CA LEU A 219 -27.33 -14.35 -9.94
C LEU A 219 -28.56 -13.43 -9.91
N THR A 220 -29.28 -13.36 -8.79
CA THR A 220 -30.42 -12.46 -8.63
C THR A 220 -30.01 -11.01 -8.85
N TRP A 221 -28.94 -10.56 -8.20
CA TRP A 221 -28.46 -9.19 -8.32
C TRP A 221 -27.88 -8.87 -9.70
N VAL A 222 -27.12 -9.78 -10.32
CA VAL A 222 -26.62 -9.52 -11.67
C VAL A 222 -27.74 -9.52 -12.71
N ASN A 223 -28.83 -10.25 -12.51
CA ASN A 223 -30.02 -10.14 -13.35
C ASN A 223 -30.60 -8.73 -13.26
N THR A 224 -30.86 -8.23 -12.05
CA THR A 224 -31.34 -6.86 -11.84
C THR A 224 -30.36 -5.81 -12.45
N ALA A 225 -29.06 -6.00 -12.30
CA ALA A 225 -28.05 -5.10 -12.87
C ALA A 225 -28.12 -5.08 -14.42
N THR A 226 -28.24 -6.25 -15.06
CA THR A 226 -28.34 -6.36 -16.53
C THR A 226 -29.68 -5.84 -17.08
N GLU A 227 -30.79 -6.00 -16.36
CA GLU A 227 -32.08 -5.42 -16.72
C GLU A 227 -32.05 -3.89 -16.68
N GLN A 228 -31.41 -3.30 -15.66
CA GLN A 228 -31.24 -1.85 -15.54
C GLN A 228 -30.25 -1.27 -16.56
N ASN A 229 -29.32 -2.07 -17.06
CA ASN A 229 -28.25 -1.67 -17.96
C ASN A 229 -28.10 -2.63 -19.15
N PRO A 230 -29.06 -2.65 -20.09
CA PRO A 230 -29.15 -3.67 -21.16
C PRO A 230 -28.03 -3.57 -22.21
N LYS A 231 -27.14 -2.58 -22.14
CA LYS A 231 -25.95 -2.45 -23.01
C LYS A 231 -24.66 -2.78 -22.29
N ALA A 232 -24.70 -3.05 -20.97
CA ALA A 232 -23.53 -3.30 -20.16
C ALA A 232 -23.01 -4.75 -20.35
N TYR A 233 -22.24 -4.97 -21.41
CA TYR A 233 -21.68 -6.29 -21.75
C TYR A 233 -20.83 -6.88 -20.61
N TRP A 234 -20.13 -6.06 -19.82
CA TRP A 234 -19.36 -6.55 -18.66
C TRP A 234 -20.23 -7.15 -17.55
N MET A 235 -21.46 -6.63 -17.37
CA MET A 235 -22.41 -7.20 -16.41
C MET A 235 -22.98 -8.52 -16.93
N MET A 236 -23.26 -8.61 -18.23
CA MET A 236 -23.71 -9.86 -18.87
C MET A 236 -22.61 -10.93 -18.82
N HIS A 237 -21.33 -10.53 -19.01
CA HIS A 237 -20.20 -11.43 -18.85
C HIS A 237 -20.10 -11.98 -17.43
N LEU A 238 -20.26 -11.13 -16.41
CA LEU A 238 -20.30 -11.59 -15.01
C LEU A 238 -21.46 -12.57 -14.79
N LYS A 239 -22.66 -12.31 -15.36
CA LYS A 239 -23.78 -13.23 -15.29
C LYS A 239 -23.42 -14.59 -15.88
N ALA A 240 -22.79 -14.62 -17.05
CA ALA A 240 -22.31 -15.85 -17.67
C ALA A 240 -21.30 -16.61 -16.78
N LYS A 241 -20.34 -15.90 -16.15
CA LYS A 241 -19.38 -16.49 -15.20
C LYS A 241 -20.08 -17.11 -13.98
N ILE A 242 -21.06 -16.42 -13.41
CA ILE A 242 -21.85 -16.92 -12.27
C ILE A 242 -22.60 -18.20 -12.67
N GLN A 243 -23.28 -18.20 -13.83
CA GLN A 243 -24.00 -19.35 -14.35
C GLN A 243 -23.08 -20.54 -14.61
N MET A 244 -21.88 -20.33 -15.21
CA MET A 244 -20.87 -21.37 -15.36
C MET A 244 -20.49 -22.01 -14.01
N LYS A 245 -20.26 -21.20 -13.00
CA LYS A 245 -19.89 -21.67 -11.66
C LYS A 245 -21.04 -22.43 -10.97
N MET A 246 -22.29 -22.09 -11.30
CA MET A 246 -23.51 -22.81 -10.90
C MET A 246 -23.79 -24.07 -11.73
N LYS A 247 -22.96 -24.37 -12.75
CA LYS A 247 -23.15 -25.46 -13.71
C LYS A 247 -24.37 -25.29 -14.63
N ASP A 248 -24.93 -24.08 -14.73
CA ASP A 248 -25.91 -23.69 -15.75
C ASP A 248 -25.18 -23.31 -17.04
N THR A 249 -24.68 -24.33 -17.75
CA THR A 249 -23.91 -24.16 -18.98
C THR A 249 -24.74 -23.54 -20.11
N LYS A 250 -26.02 -23.85 -20.20
CA LYS A 250 -26.93 -23.29 -21.21
C LYS A 250 -27.13 -21.79 -20.97
N GLY A 251 -27.49 -21.40 -19.75
CA GLY A 251 -27.67 -19.99 -19.40
C GLY A 251 -26.36 -19.19 -19.55
N ALA A 252 -25.23 -19.81 -19.22
CA ALA A 252 -23.91 -19.19 -19.37
C ALA A 252 -23.60 -18.86 -20.84
N VAL A 253 -23.87 -19.79 -21.76
CA VAL A 253 -23.69 -19.57 -23.21
C VAL A 253 -24.61 -18.44 -23.70
N GLU A 254 -25.89 -18.47 -23.35
CA GLU A 254 -26.83 -17.41 -23.73
C GLU A 254 -26.42 -16.02 -23.23
N SER A 255 -25.95 -15.94 -21.98
CA SER A 255 -25.49 -14.67 -21.39
C SER A 255 -24.19 -14.20 -22.03
N ALA A 256 -23.27 -15.09 -22.34
CA ALA A 256 -22.00 -14.78 -23.00
C ALA A 256 -22.23 -14.33 -24.46
N GLU A 257 -23.15 -14.94 -25.20
CA GLU A 257 -23.52 -14.53 -26.56
C GLU A 257 -24.12 -13.12 -26.58
N LYS A 258 -25.02 -12.80 -25.62
CA LYS A 258 -25.55 -11.43 -25.46
C LYS A 258 -24.46 -10.43 -25.12
N SER A 259 -23.56 -10.79 -24.18
CA SER A 259 -22.40 -9.95 -23.82
C SER A 259 -21.50 -9.70 -25.05
N MET A 260 -21.21 -10.75 -25.82
CA MET A 260 -20.37 -10.66 -27.01
C MET A 260 -21.00 -9.76 -28.08
N ALA A 261 -22.31 -9.86 -28.31
CA ALA A 261 -23.00 -9.00 -29.26
C ALA A 261 -22.92 -7.53 -28.86
N ALA A 262 -23.22 -7.21 -27.58
CA ALA A 262 -23.14 -5.82 -27.09
C ALA A 262 -21.68 -5.30 -27.08
N ALA A 263 -20.69 -6.16 -26.80
CA ALA A 263 -19.28 -5.79 -26.90
C ALA A 263 -18.83 -5.48 -28.34
N LYS A 264 -19.36 -6.21 -29.33
CA LYS A 264 -19.11 -5.92 -30.76
C LYS A 264 -19.71 -4.59 -31.18
N GLU A 265 -20.93 -4.27 -30.75
CA GLU A 265 -21.55 -2.96 -31.01
C GLU A 265 -20.71 -1.79 -30.45
N ASP A 266 -20.09 -2.01 -29.26
CA ASP A 266 -19.23 -1.02 -28.59
C ASP A 266 -17.76 -1.11 -29.06
N SER A 267 -17.45 -1.94 -30.05
CA SER A 267 -16.07 -2.17 -30.58
C SER A 267 -15.06 -2.65 -29.52
N ASN A 268 -15.53 -3.34 -28.47
CA ASN A 268 -14.68 -3.88 -27.41
C ASN A 268 -14.20 -5.30 -27.72
N ALA A 269 -13.06 -5.41 -28.40
CA ALA A 269 -12.48 -6.68 -28.82
C ALA A 269 -12.09 -7.60 -27.65
N ASP A 270 -11.76 -7.05 -26.49
CA ASP A 270 -11.33 -7.84 -25.32
C ASP A 270 -12.51 -8.64 -24.77
N TYR A 271 -13.67 -8.02 -24.60
CA TYR A 271 -14.86 -8.73 -24.13
C TYR A 271 -15.42 -9.70 -25.18
N VAL A 272 -15.22 -9.44 -26.48
CA VAL A 272 -15.52 -10.44 -27.51
C VAL A 272 -14.72 -11.71 -27.29
N LYS A 273 -13.38 -11.61 -27.13
CA LYS A 273 -12.48 -12.76 -26.87
C LYS A 273 -12.79 -13.46 -25.54
N LEU A 274 -13.08 -12.70 -24.48
CA LEU A 274 -13.44 -13.26 -23.18
C LEU A 274 -14.71 -14.13 -23.25
N ASN A 275 -15.72 -13.66 -23.99
CA ASN A 275 -16.95 -14.40 -24.16
C ASN A 275 -16.79 -15.61 -25.11
N GLU A 276 -16.00 -15.51 -26.19
CA GLU A 276 -15.66 -16.64 -27.05
C GLU A 276 -15.00 -17.76 -26.23
N LYS A 277 -14.05 -17.43 -25.36
CA LYS A 277 -13.40 -18.39 -24.48
C LYS A 277 -14.40 -19.05 -23.51
N LEU A 278 -15.28 -18.27 -22.88
CA LEU A 278 -16.27 -18.78 -21.96
C LEU A 278 -17.27 -19.72 -22.66
N ILE A 279 -17.71 -19.36 -23.87
CA ILE A 279 -18.61 -20.21 -24.68
C ILE A 279 -17.93 -21.53 -25.05
N ALA A 280 -16.65 -21.49 -25.46
CA ALA A 280 -15.90 -22.70 -25.78
C ALA A 280 -15.73 -23.60 -24.55
N GLU A 281 -15.42 -23.02 -23.39
CA GLU A 281 -15.33 -23.75 -22.13
C GLU A 281 -16.68 -24.39 -21.73
N ALA A 282 -17.77 -23.65 -21.85
CA ALA A 282 -19.13 -24.14 -21.56
C ALA A 282 -19.56 -25.30 -22.48
N LYS A 283 -19.15 -25.27 -23.75
CA LYS A 283 -19.43 -26.32 -24.74
C LYS A 283 -18.45 -27.49 -24.69
N GLY A 284 -17.40 -27.44 -23.82
CA GLY A 284 -16.38 -28.48 -23.73
C GLY A 284 -15.47 -28.55 -24.97
N THR A 285 -15.43 -27.51 -25.79
CA THR A 285 -14.56 -27.41 -26.96
C THR A 285 -13.26 -26.70 -26.53
N LYS A 286 -12.10 -27.39 -26.73
CA LYS A 286 -10.76 -26.80 -26.48
C LYS A 286 -10.31 -25.93 -27.64
#